data_c64ec5bff69707de996d104b23f1bceb
#
_entry.id   c64ec5bff69707de996d104b23f1bceb
#
_cell.length_a   1.000
_cell.length_b   1.000
_cell.length_c   1.000
_cell.angle_alpha   90.00
_cell.angle_beta   90.00
_cell.angle_gamma   90.00
#
_symmetry.space_group_name_H-M   'P 1'
#
loop_
_entity.id
_entity.type
_entity.pdbx_description
1 polymer ?
#
loop_
_entity_poly.entity_id
_entity_poly.type
_entity_poly.pdbx_seq_one_letter_code
_entity_poly.pdbx_strand_id
1 'polypeptide(L)'
;DIIVVNDGSTDKTATILKSIDGIRVVEYDNNKGKGYALKLGLRKAKELGFRYAITIDSDGQHYADDIPVFIERIEQVPDSLLIGARNLTADNMPSKNTFANKFSNFWYKVETGKSLSDTQSGYRLYPLDKLQNLHYITRRYEFEVEVIVRAAWRGINVENVPIKIYYAPVGERVSHFRPLQDFTRISILNTFLVLIALLFY
;
A
#
# COMPACT_ATOMS: atom_id res chain seq x y z
N ASP A 1 8.24 10.85 -12.99
CA ASP A 1 9.19 11.07 -11.88
C ASP A 1 9.18 9.90 -10.92
N ILE A 2 10.34 9.57 -10.38
CA ILE A 2 10.51 8.54 -9.35
C ILE A 2 10.86 9.23 -8.03
N ILE A 3 10.10 8.93 -6.97
CA ILE A 3 10.36 9.41 -5.62
C ILE A 3 10.69 8.19 -4.76
N VAL A 4 11.87 8.17 -4.17
CA VAL A 4 12.30 7.12 -3.24
C VAL A 4 12.29 7.69 -1.84
N VAL A 5 11.58 7.01 -0.93
CA VAL A 5 11.57 7.40 0.50
C VAL A 5 12.44 6.41 1.28
N ASN A 6 13.54 6.91 1.82
CA ASN A 6 14.43 6.15 2.68
C ASN A 6 14.00 6.28 4.15
N ASP A 7 13.35 5.26 4.68
CA ASP A 7 12.78 5.21 6.04
C ASP A 7 13.86 4.87 7.08
N GLY A 8 14.91 5.70 7.14
CA GLY A 8 15.95 5.58 8.14
C GLY A 8 16.80 4.32 8.00
N SER A 9 17.20 3.97 6.78
CA SER A 9 18.11 2.84 6.54
C SER A 9 19.48 3.08 7.19
N THR A 10 20.03 2.04 7.81
CA THR A 10 21.32 2.09 8.53
C THR A 10 22.47 1.42 7.77
N ASP A 11 22.18 0.91 6.59
CA ASP A 11 23.13 0.26 5.68
C ASP A 11 23.61 1.23 4.56
N LYS A 12 24.11 0.67 3.47
CA LYS A 12 24.59 1.46 2.32
C LYS A 12 23.48 2.08 1.45
N THR A 13 22.19 1.90 1.81
CA THR A 13 21.06 2.37 0.99
C THR A 13 21.16 3.86 0.66
N ALA A 14 21.41 4.72 1.64
CA ALA A 14 21.52 6.17 1.42
C ALA A 14 22.65 6.52 0.44
N THR A 15 23.78 5.83 0.53
CA THR A 15 24.92 6.03 -0.38
C THR A 15 24.57 5.59 -1.80
N ILE A 16 23.92 4.45 -1.95
CA ILE A 16 23.50 3.92 -3.25
C ILE A 16 22.47 4.86 -3.91
N LEU A 17 21.47 5.32 -3.16
CA LEU A 17 20.45 6.23 -3.68
C LEU A 17 21.05 7.54 -4.21
N LYS A 18 22.10 8.06 -3.57
CA LYS A 18 22.79 9.28 -4.01
C LYS A 18 23.56 9.10 -5.34
N SER A 19 23.87 7.85 -5.71
CA SER A 19 24.55 7.55 -6.97
C SER A 19 23.63 7.27 -8.16
N ILE A 20 22.30 7.29 -7.92
CA ILE A 20 21.32 7.01 -8.98
C ILE A 20 20.75 8.33 -9.50
N ASP A 21 20.98 8.59 -10.80
CA ASP A 21 20.42 9.75 -11.47
C ASP A 21 18.93 9.58 -11.77
N GLY A 22 18.21 10.70 -11.87
CA GLY A 22 16.80 10.73 -12.30
C GLY A 22 15.79 10.37 -11.21
N ILE A 23 16.23 10.14 -9.97
CA ILE A 23 15.35 9.91 -8.81
C ILE A 23 15.36 11.10 -7.85
N ARG A 24 14.24 11.28 -7.14
CA ARG A 24 14.13 12.21 -6.01
C ARG A 24 14.16 11.42 -4.72
N VAL A 25 15.15 11.65 -3.88
CA VAL A 25 15.27 10.98 -2.58
C VAL A 25 14.70 11.86 -1.48
N VAL A 26 13.84 11.27 -0.65
CA VAL A 26 13.36 11.83 0.61
C VAL A 26 13.87 10.94 1.73
N GLU A 27 14.72 11.45 2.61
CA GLU A 27 15.35 10.67 3.66
C GLU A 27 15.23 11.32 5.04
N TYR A 28 15.30 10.52 6.08
CA TYR A 28 15.37 10.94 7.48
C TYR A 28 16.08 9.86 8.33
N ASP A 29 16.62 10.25 9.48
CA ASP A 29 17.59 9.46 10.24
C ASP A 29 17.02 8.21 10.92
N ASN A 30 15.75 8.24 11.34
CA ASN A 30 15.16 7.18 12.15
C ASN A 30 13.97 6.54 11.47
N ASN A 31 13.90 5.20 11.46
CA ASN A 31 12.76 4.45 10.94
C ASN A 31 11.45 4.86 11.64
N LYS A 32 10.49 5.37 10.87
CA LYS A 32 9.16 5.79 11.33
C LYS A 32 8.04 4.85 10.88
N GLY A 33 8.38 3.90 10.02
CA GLY A 33 7.52 2.84 9.52
C GLY A 33 6.90 3.13 8.16
N LYS A 34 6.56 2.05 7.44
CA LYS A 34 6.07 2.06 6.05
C LYS A 34 4.95 3.09 5.80
N GLY A 35 3.94 3.16 6.67
CA GLY A 35 2.83 4.09 6.51
C GLY A 35 3.26 5.56 6.63
N TYR A 36 4.28 5.87 7.45
CA TYR A 36 4.84 7.21 7.51
C TYR A 36 5.58 7.54 6.22
N ALA A 37 6.41 6.63 5.73
CA ALA A 37 7.14 6.79 4.46
C ALA A 37 6.18 6.98 3.28
N LEU A 38 5.12 6.16 3.19
CA LEU A 38 4.09 6.29 2.16
C LEU A 38 3.41 7.67 2.21
N LYS A 39 2.96 8.12 3.39
CA LYS A 39 2.34 9.46 3.53
C LYS A 39 3.27 10.58 3.11
N LEU A 40 4.55 10.46 3.42
CA LEU A 40 5.55 11.46 3.06
C LEU A 40 5.78 11.48 1.54
N GLY A 41 5.92 10.31 0.91
CA GLY A 41 6.07 10.16 -0.54
C GLY A 41 4.87 10.69 -1.31
N LEU A 42 3.64 10.32 -0.89
CA LEU A 42 2.41 10.79 -1.49
C LEU A 42 2.24 12.31 -1.36
N ARG A 43 2.58 12.88 -0.20
CA ARG A 43 2.59 14.34 0.00
C ARG A 43 3.61 15.00 -0.93
N LYS A 44 4.81 14.44 -1.05
CA LYS A 44 5.84 14.98 -1.95
C LYS A 44 5.41 14.94 -3.41
N ALA A 45 4.78 13.87 -3.85
CA ALA A 45 4.19 13.78 -5.19
C ALA A 45 3.13 14.87 -5.41
N LYS A 46 2.27 15.11 -4.42
CA LYS A 46 1.27 16.18 -4.49
C LYS A 46 1.89 17.59 -4.55
N GLU A 47 2.92 17.86 -3.74
CA GLU A 47 3.66 19.12 -3.77
C GLU A 47 4.31 19.40 -5.13
N LEU A 48 4.68 18.34 -5.86
CA LEU A 48 5.22 18.42 -7.23
C LEU A 48 4.13 18.57 -8.29
N GLY A 49 2.85 18.62 -7.92
CA GLY A 49 1.72 18.86 -8.84
C GLY A 49 1.15 17.60 -9.48
N PHE A 50 1.54 16.40 -9.06
CA PHE A 50 0.97 15.16 -9.59
C PHE A 50 -0.47 14.95 -9.09
N ARG A 51 -1.33 14.45 -9.97
CA ARG A 51 -2.71 14.02 -9.62
C ARG A 51 -2.73 12.62 -9.02
N TYR A 52 -1.83 11.77 -9.48
CA TYR A 52 -1.75 10.36 -9.11
C TYR A 52 -0.33 10.01 -8.71
N ALA A 53 -0.21 9.05 -7.80
CA ALA A 53 1.06 8.41 -7.49
C ALA A 53 0.88 6.90 -7.44
N ILE A 54 1.80 6.17 -8.04
CA ILE A 54 1.86 4.71 -7.92
C ILE A 54 2.95 4.38 -6.90
N THR A 55 2.61 3.56 -5.92
CA THR A 55 3.57 3.01 -4.96
C THR A 55 3.97 1.60 -5.35
N ILE A 56 5.23 1.28 -5.16
CA ILE A 56 5.80 -0.05 -5.38
C ILE A 56 6.76 -0.36 -4.24
N ASP A 57 6.70 -1.57 -3.70
CA ASP A 57 7.63 -2.02 -2.67
C ASP A 57 8.98 -2.35 -3.30
N SER A 58 10.09 -1.99 -2.61
CA SER A 58 11.46 -2.18 -3.09
C SER A 58 12.03 -3.57 -2.81
N ASP A 59 11.19 -4.56 -2.53
CA ASP A 59 11.58 -5.94 -2.23
C ASP A 59 11.74 -6.84 -3.47
N GLY A 60 11.57 -6.26 -4.66
CA GLY A 60 11.71 -6.96 -5.93
C GLY A 60 10.55 -7.90 -6.28
N GLN A 61 9.45 -7.89 -5.53
CA GLN A 61 8.31 -8.76 -5.81
C GLN A 61 7.40 -8.23 -6.93
N HIS A 62 7.38 -6.93 -7.16
CA HIS A 62 6.51 -6.27 -8.13
C HIS A 62 7.25 -5.89 -9.39
N TYR A 63 6.59 -6.03 -10.53
CA TYR A 63 7.14 -5.68 -11.85
C TYR A 63 6.70 -4.26 -12.24
N ALA A 64 7.66 -3.43 -12.66
CA ALA A 64 7.36 -2.11 -13.21
C ALA A 64 6.53 -2.19 -14.50
N ASP A 65 6.61 -3.30 -15.22
CA ASP A 65 5.85 -3.57 -16.45
C ASP A 65 4.33 -3.65 -16.23
N ASP A 66 3.87 -3.71 -14.98
CA ASP A 66 2.45 -3.66 -14.65
C ASP A 66 1.94 -2.20 -14.45
N ILE A 67 2.80 -1.17 -14.48
CA ILE A 67 2.39 0.24 -14.40
C ILE A 67 1.34 0.60 -15.46
N PRO A 68 1.46 0.19 -16.74
CA PRO A 68 0.45 0.47 -17.76
C PRO A 68 -0.97 0.01 -17.38
N VAL A 69 -1.11 -1.13 -16.67
CA VAL A 69 -2.42 -1.64 -16.22
C VAL A 69 -3.14 -0.63 -15.30
N PHE A 70 -2.39 0.00 -14.39
CA PHE A 70 -2.93 1.06 -13.53
C PHE A 70 -3.30 2.32 -14.32
N ILE A 71 -2.48 2.71 -15.31
CA ILE A 71 -2.71 3.89 -16.13
C ILE A 71 -3.96 3.69 -16.99
N GLU A 72 -4.08 2.59 -17.70
CA GLU A 72 -5.26 2.27 -18.52
C GLU A 72 -6.54 2.22 -17.67
N ARG A 73 -6.45 1.67 -16.46
CA ARG A 73 -7.62 1.57 -15.59
C ARG A 73 -8.03 2.93 -15.01
N ILE A 74 -7.08 3.77 -14.58
CA ILE A 74 -7.42 5.08 -13.99
C ILE A 74 -8.01 6.04 -15.03
N GLU A 75 -7.70 5.89 -16.30
CA GLU A 75 -8.36 6.63 -17.40
C GLU A 75 -9.84 6.28 -17.52
N GLN A 76 -10.21 5.03 -17.25
CA GLN A 76 -11.60 4.55 -17.30
C GLN A 76 -12.38 4.89 -16.03
N VAL A 77 -11.72 4.90 -14.87
CA VAL A 77 -12.32 5.16 -13.55
C VAL A 77 -11.56 6.27 -12.81
N PRO A 78 -11.64 7.51 -13.29
CA PRO A 78 -10.92 8.63 -12.68
C PRO A 78 -11.18 8.77 -11.18
N ASP A 79 -10.20 9.29 -10.47
CA ASP A 79 -10.28 9.55 -9.01
C ASP A 79 -10.46 8.30 -8.14
N SER A 80 -10.25 7.09 -8.70
CA SER A 80 -10.28 5.84 -7.96
C SER A 80 -8.93 5.52 -7.30
N LEU A 81 -8.96 4.79 -6.18
CA LEU A 81 -7.81 4.15 -5.58
C LEU A 81 -7.70 2.73 -6.14
N LEU A 82 -6.63 2.43 -6.85
CA LEU A 82 -6.43 1.12 -7.47
C LEU A 82 -5.41 0.30 -6.67
N ILE A 83 -5.69 -0.98 -6.47
CA ILE A 83 -4.83 -1.91 -5.74
C ILE A 83 -4.48 -3.07 -6.67
N GLY A 84 -3.20 -3.33 -6.86
CA GLY A 84 -2.75 -4.48 -7.62
C GLY A 84 -3.16 -5.79 -6.94
N ALA A 85 -3.99 -6.58 -7.59
CA ALA A 85 -4.43 -7.87 -7.09
C ALA A 85 -3.51 -8.99 -7.60
N ARG A 86 -2.95 -9.72 -6.66
CA ARG A 86 -2.11 -10.88 -6.91
C ARG A 86 -2.97 -12.08 -7.29
N ASN A 87 -2.50 -12.90 -8.21
CA ASN A 87 -3.13 -14.21 -8.44
C ASN A 87 -2.82 -15.14 -7.26
N LEU A 88 -3.76 -15.24 -6.32
CA LEU A 88 -3.62 -16.03 -5.09
C LEU A 88 -3.82 -17.54 -5.31
N THR A 89 -4.07 -17.98 -6.54
CA THR A 89 -4.21 -19.39 -6.91
C THR A 89 -2.97 -19.96 -7.60
N ALA A 90 -1.90 -19.17 -7.73
CA ALA A 90 -0.66 -19.62 -8.34
C ALA A 90 0.04 -20.71 -7.51
N ASP A 91 0.58 -21.74 -8.17
CA ASP A 91 1.13 -22.96 -7.55
C ASP A 91 2.26 -22.74 -6.52
N ASN A 92 2.91 -21.57 -6.54
CA ASN A 92 4.03 -21.25 -5.65
C ASN A 92 3.64 -20.31 -4.49
N MET A 93 2.37 -20.09 -4.23
CA MET A 93 1.93 -19.16 -3.19
C MET A 93 1.97 -19.79 -1.80
N PRO A 94 2.61 -19.15 -0.79
CA PRO A 94 2.56 -19.61 0.59
C PRO A 94 1.13 -19.59 1.15
N SER A 95 0.67 -20.70 1.71
CA SER A 95 -0.67 -20.83 2.30
C SER A 95 -0.97 -19.78 3.39
N LYS A 96 0.05 -19.33 4.12
CA LYS A 96 -0.05 -18.25 5.12
C LYS A 96 -0.48 -16.91 4.51
N ASN A 97 -0.02 -16.59 3.30
CA ASN A 97 -0.38 -15.35 2.61
C ASN A 97 -1.86 -15.38 2.19
N THR A 98 -2.36 -16.54 1.78
CA THR A 98 -3.77 -16.73 1.42
C THR A 98 -4.70 -16.50 2.63
N PHE A 99 -4.33 -17.02 3.82
CA PHE A 99 -5.12 -16.83 5.04
C PHE A 99 -5.13 -15.35 5.48
N ALA A 100 -3.95 -14.71 5.54
CA ALA A 100 -3.83 -13.31 5.92
C ALA A 100 -4.61 -12.38 4.96
N ASN A 101 -4.58 -12.68 3.66
CA ASN A 101 -5.32 -11.94 2.65
C ASN A 101 -6.84 -12.11 2.84
N LYS A 102 -7.33 -13.36 2.98
CA LYS A 102 -8.75 -13.63 3.25
C LYS A 102 -9.24 -12.93 4.51
N PHE A 103 -8.43 -12.93 5.57
CA PHE A 103 -8.73 -12.23 6.82
C PHE A 103 -8.84 -10.72 6.60
N SER A 104 -7.90 -10.10 5.90
CA SER A 104 -7.92 -8.67 5.59
C SER A 104 -9.10 -8.29 4.70
N ASN A 105 -9.38 -9.08 3.67
CA ASN A 105 -10.53 -8.87 2.76
C ASN A 105 -11.87 -8.99 3.51
N PHE A 106 -11.98 -9.92 4.46
CA PHE A 106 -13.16 -10.07 5.32
C PHE A 106 -13.40 -8.79 6.13
N TRP A 107 -12.38 -8.26 6.81
CA TRP A 107 -12.53 -7.05 7.61
C TRP A 107 -12.86 -5.84 6.75
N TYR A 108 -12.21 -5.67 5.62
CA TYR A 108 -12.56 -4.61 4.67
C TYR A 108 -14.05 -4.66 4.26
N LYS A 109 -14.58 -5.86 4.02
CA LYS A 109 -16.00 -6.03 3.71
C LYS A 109 -16.91 -5.66 4.89
N VAL A 110 -16.54 -6.03 6.12
CA VAL A 110 -17.28 -5.66 7.33
C VAL A 110 -17.29 -4.14 7.55
N GLU A 111 -16.14 -3.49 7.32
CA GLU A 111 -15.94 -2.07 7.57
C GLU A 111 -16.57 -1.16 6.51
N THR A 112 -16.74 -1.65 5.28
CA THR A 112 -17.13 -0.80 4.14
C THR A 112 -18.35 -1.29 3.38
N GLY A 113 -18.80 -2.51 3.61
CA GLY A 113 -19.83 -3.18 2.80
C GLY A 113 -19.36 -3.59 1.40
N LYS A 114 -18.10 -3.26 1.01
CA LYS A 114 -17.54 -3.54 -0.31
C LYS A 114 -16.58 -4.72 -0.26
N SER A 115 -16.35 -5.35 -1.41
CA SER A 115 -15.44 -6.51 -1.51
C SER A 115 -14.27 -6.23 -2.42
N LEU A 116 -13.10 -6.69 -2.01
CA LEU A 116 -11.87 -6.70 -2.79
C LEU A 116 -11.28 -8.11 -2.80
N SER A 117 -10.55 -8.45 -3.85
CA SER A 117 -9.85 -9.75 -3.96
C SER A 117 -8.49 -9.75 -3.27
N ASP A 118 -7.84 -8.59 -3.20
CA ASP A 118 -6.58 -8.37 -2.50
C ASP A 118 -6.54 -6.98 -1.89
N THR A 119 -6.49 -6.92 -0.55
CA THR A 119 -6.37 -5.68 0.23
C THR A 119 -4.96 -5.44 0.75
N GLN A 120 -4.04 -6.39 0.59
CA GLN A 120 -2.73 -6.37 1.22
C GLN A 120 -1.58 -5.94 0.30
N SER A 121 -1.81 -5.92 -1.01
CA SER A 121 -0.76 -5.49 -1.95
C SER A 121 -0.37 -4.04 -1.70
N GLY A 122 0.93 -3.76 -1.67
CA GLY A 122 1.51 -2.41 -1.60
C GLY A 122 1.64 -1.73 -2.96
N TYR A 123 1.36 -2.46 -4.05
CA TYR A 123 1.36 -1.91 -5.40
C TYR A 123 0.02 -1.21 -5.67
N ARG A 124 -0.01 0.10 -5.54
CA ARG A 124 -1.26 0.88 -5.55
C ARG A 124 -1.12 2.17 -6.32
N LEU A 125 -2.22 2.59 -6.96
CA LEU A 125 -2.36 3.93 -7.50
C LEU A 125 -3.28 4.76 -6.59
N TYR A 126 -2.79 5.91 -6.17
CA TYR A 126 -3.47 6.83 -5.26
C TYR A 126 -3.93 8.10 -5.97
N PRO A 127 -5.22 8.46 -5.90
CA PRO A 127 -5.73 9.75 -6.38
C PRO A 127 -5.43 10.85 -5.33
N LEU A 128 -4.33 11.56 -5.51
CA LEU A 128 -3.76 12.45 -4.49
C LEU A 128 -4.72 13.56 -4.04
N ASP A 129 -5.49 14.14 -4.97
CA ASP A 129 -6.46 15.18 -4.66
C ASP A 129 -7.59 14.71 -3.76
N LYS A 130 -8.03 13.47 -3.94
CA LYS A 130 -9.13 12.89 -3.16
C LYS A 130 -8.68 12.47 -1.76
N LEU A 131 -7.41 12.12 -1.59
CA LEU A 131 -6.87 11.58 -0.34
C LEU A 131 -6.26 12.64 0.59
N GLN A 132 -5.93 13.84 0.09
CA GLN A 132 -5.22 14.86 0.87
C GLN A 132 -5.97 15.33 2.11
N ASN A 133 -7.31 15.31 2.09
CA ASN A 133 -8.17 15.75 3.19
C ASN A 133 -8.57 14.62 4.15
N LEU A 134 -8.02 13.43 3.97
CA LEU A 134 -8.25 12.31 4.87
C LEU A 134 -7.22 12.32 6.01
N HIS A 135 -7.72 12.25 7.24
CA HIS A 135 -6.85 12.13 8.40
C HIS A 135 -6.54 10.67 8.68
N TYR A 136 -5.26 10.37 8.82
CA TYR A 136 -4.76 9.01 9.08
C TYR A 136 -4.02 9.01 10.41
N ILE A 137 -4.36 8.04 11.26
CA ILE A 137 -3.80 7.90 12.61
C ILE A 137 -2.62 6.92 12.66
N THR A 138 -2.55 6.00 11.69
CA THR A 138 -1.56 4.93 11.67
C THR A 138 -0.27 5.33 10.96
N ARG A 139 0.84 4.63 11.24
CA ARG A 139 2.17 5.00 10.73
C ARG A 139 2.98 3.82 10.16
N ARG A 140 2.52 2.57 10.37
CA ARG A 140 3.22 1.36 9.91
C ARG A 140 2.39 0.62 8.87
N TYR A 141 2.37 -0.71 8.88
CA TYR A 141 1.62 -1.54 7.92
C TYR A 141 0.10 -1.31 7.99
N GLU A 142 -0.41 -0.98 9.17
CA GLU A 142 -1.83 -0.69 9.36
C GLU A 142 -2.33 0.51 8.53
N PHE A 143 -1.45 1.41 8.10
CA PHE A 143 -1.83 2.52 7.21
C PHE A 143 -2.42 2.03 5.89
N GLU A 144 -1.91 0.92 5.36
CA GLU A 144 -2.39 0.38 4.09
C GLU A 144 -3.82 -0.18 4.19
N VAL A 145 -4.25 -0.59 5.38
CA VAL A 145 -5.65 -0.93 5.68
C VAL A 145 -6.45 0.34 5.88
N GLU A 146 -5.98 1.25 6.72
CA GLU A 146 -6.68 2.49 7.06
C GLU A 146 -7.03 3.32 5.82
N VAL A 147 -6.10 3.47 4.89
CA VAL A 147 -6.29 4.33 3.71
C VAL A 147 -7.42 3.84 2.81
N ILE A 148 -7.54 2.52 2.58
CA ILE A 148 -8.59 1.97 1.71
C ILE A 148 -9.97 2.02 2.35
N VAL A 149 -10.06 1.80 3.66
CA VAL A 149 -11.33 1.90 4.39
C VAL A 149 -11.82 3.34 4.42
N ARG A 150 -10.96 4.29 4.81
CA ARG A 150 -11.33 5.72 4.83
C ARG A 150 -11.65 6.27 3.44
N ALA A 151 -10.95 5.82 2.40
CA ALA A 151 -11.27 6.15 1.02
C ALA A 151 -12.68 5.67 0.65
N ALA A 152 -13.01 4.42 0.97
CA ALA A 152 -14.33 3.85 0.71
C ALA A 152 -15.46 4.60 1.45
N TRP A 153 -15.25 4.98 2.71
CA TRP A 153 -16.20 5.78 3.49
C TRP A 153 -16.43 7.19 2.94
N ARG A 154 -15.44 7.74 2.24
CA ARG A 154 -15.57 9.04 1.55
C ARG A 154 -16.12 8.93 0.13
N GLY A 155 -16.62 7.75 -0.24
CA GLY A 155 -17.18 7.52 -1.57
C GLY A 155 -16.15 7.43 -2.69
N ILE A 156 -14.84 7.37 -2.36
CA ILE A 156 -13.80 7.10 -3.34
C ILE A 156 -13.95 5.66 -3.78
N ASN A 157 -13.97 5.43 -5.09
CA ASN A 157 -13.99 4.08 -5.62
C ASN A 157 -12.64 3.39 -5.30
N VAL A 158 -12.72 2.18 -4.75
CA VAL A 158 -11.55 1.34 -4.46
C VAL A 158 -11.74 0.02 -5.19
N GLU A 159 -10.82 -0.33 -6.06
CA GLU A 159 -10.91 -1.56 -6.84
C GLU A 159 -9.55 -2.22 -7.08
N ASN A 160 -9.61 -3.49 -7.48
CA ASN A 160 -8.43 -4.26 -7.82
C ASN A 160 -8.13 -4.22 -9.32
N VAL A 161 -6.83 -4.20 -9.66
CA VAL A 161 -6.32 -4.43 -11.00
C VAL A 161 -5.37 -5.64 -10.98
N PRO A 162 -5.39 -6.52 -11.99
CA PRO A 162 -4.53 -7.70 -11.99
C PRO A 162 -3.06 -7.30 -12.16
N ILE A 163 -2.19 -7.87 -11.33
CA ILE A 163 -0.73 -7.69 -11.44
C ILE A 163 -0.01 -9.03 -11.39
N LYS A 164 1.20 -9.03 -11.92
CA LYS A 164 2.15 -10.12 -11.76
C LYS A 164 2.90 -9.97 -10.45
N ILE A 165 3.37 -11.09 -9.90
CA ILE A 165 4.21 -11.08 -8.71
C ILE A 165 5.32 -12.11 -8.85
N TYR A 166 6.51 -11.72 -8.43
CA TYR A 166 7.63 -12.64 -8.28
C TYR A 166 7.71 -13.14 -6.84
N TYR A 167 7.69 -14.42 -6.67
CA TYR A 167 7.95 -15.06 -5.39
C TYR A 167 9.37 -15.60 -5.38
N ALA A 168 10.26 -14.93 -4.65
CA ALA A 168 11.61 -15.44 -4.44
C ALA A 168 11.58 -16.84 -3.83
N PRO A 169 12.57 -17.69 -4.12
CA PRO A 169 12.71 -19.01 -3.50
C PRO A 169 12.68 -18.93 -1.97
N VAL A 170 12.26 -20.04 -1.34
CA VAL A 170 12.29 -20.13 0.13
C VAL A 170 13.74 -19.98 0.61
N GLY A 171 14.00 -19.00 1.45
CA GLY A 171 15.34 -18.66 1.94
C GLY A 171 15.91 -17.34 1.42
N GLU A 172 15.40 -16.82 0.30
CA GLU A 172 15.80 -15.52 -0.27
C GLU A 172 14.77 -14.39 0.01
N ARG A 173 13.65 -14.77 0.64
CA ARG A 173 12.56 -13.83 0.93
C ARG A 173 12.93 -12.91 2.09
N VAL A 174 12.99 -11.62 1.84
CA VAL A 174 13.17 -10.60 2.89
C VAL A 174 11.80 -10.06 3.28
N SER A 175 11.46 -10.15 4.56
CA SER A 175 10.23 -9.56 5.09
C SER A 175 10.55 -8.81 6.38
N HIS A 176 10.18 -7.55 6.43
CA HIS A 176 10.26 -6.71 7.62
C HIS A 176 8.97 -6.74 8.48
N PHE A 177 7.97 -7.50 8.05
CA PHE A 177 6.72 -7.69 8.79
C PHE A 177 6.97 -8.55 10.04
N ARG A 178 6.57 -8.04 11.19
CA ARG A 178 6.68 -8.71 12.51
C ARG A 178 5.34 -9.30 12.88
N PRO A 179 5.12 -10.63 12.70
CA PRO A 179 3.79 -11.23 12.71
C PRO A 179 2.96 -10.88 13.95
N LEU A 180 3.48 -11.06 15.15
CA LEU A 180 2.72 -10.77 16.38
C LEU A 180 2.41 -9.28 16.55
N GLN A 181 3.41 -8.42 16.37
CA GLN A 181 3.25 -6.99 16.64
C GLN A 181 2.39 -6.30 15.59
N ASP A 182 2.65 -6.58 14.31
CA ASP A 182 1.96 -5.90 13.23
C ASP A 182 0.54 -6.45 13.06
N PHE A 183 0.33 -7.77 13.28
CA PHE A 183 -1.01 -8.35 13.31
C PHE A 183 -1.86 -7.79 14.47
N THR A 184 -1.28 -7.64 15.66
CA THR A 184 -1.98 -7.03 16.81
C THR A 184 -2.40 -5.60 16.50
N ARG A 185 -1.52 -4.79 15.89
CA ARG A 185 -1.83 -3.40 15.50
C ARG A 185 -2.95 -3.34 14.47
N ILE A 186 -2.89 -4.19 13.44
CA ILE A 186 -3.94 -4.28 12.42
C ILE A 186 -5.27 -4.70 13.07
N SER A 187 -5.26 -5.65 13.99
CA SER A 187 -6.47 -6.09 14.68
C SER A 187 -7.09 -4.99 15.55
N ILE A 188 -6.27 -4.22 16.28
CA ILE A 188 -6.73 -3.05 17.04
C ILE A 188 -7.32 -2.00 16.09
N LEU A 189 -6.67 -1.73 14.95
CA LEU A 189 -7.19 -0.80 13.95
C LEU A 189 -8.55 -1.28 13.42
N ASN A 190 -8.66 -2.54 13.00
CA ASN A 190 -9.92 -3.10 12.48
C ASN A 190 -11.04 -2.99 13.50
N THR A 191 -10.78 -3.30 14.79
CA THR A 191 -11.78 -3.11 15.85
C THR A 191 -12.25 -1.65 15.93
N PHE A 192 -11.32 -0.71 15.88
CA PHE A 192 -11.63 0.73 15.89
C PHE A 192 -12.43 1.16 14.64
N LEU A 193 -12.03 0.70 13.45
CA LEU A 193 -12.73 1.02 12.21
C LEU A 193 -14.14 0.43 12.18
N VAL A 194 -14.35 -0.79 12.67
CA VAL A 194 -15.70 -1.39 12.79
C VAL A 194 -16.59 -0.57 13.73
N LEU A 195 -16.06 -0.13 14.87
CA LEU A 195 -16.83 0.72 15.79
C LEU A 195 -17.24 2.04 15.11
N ILE A 196 -16.37 2.65 14.34
CA ILE A 196 -16.69 3.85 13.55
C ILE A 196 -17.74 3.51 12.49
N ALA A 197 -17.57 2.40 11.75
CA ALA A 197 -18.53 1.99 10.73
C ALA A 197 -19.94 1.82 11.28
N LEU A 198 -20.07 1.17 12.44
CA LEU A 198 -21.37 0.96 13.11
C LEU A 198 -22.04 2.25 13.62
N LEU A 199 -21.24 3.30 13.89
CA LEU A 199 -21.76 4.56 14.42
C LEU A 199 -22.10 5.60 13.34
N PHE A 200 -21.46 5.54 12.19
CA PHE A 200 -21.48 6.64 11.22
C PHE A 200 -21.76 6.21 9.77
N TYR A 201 -21.74 4.91 9.48
CA TYR A 201 -21.94 4.34 8.15
C TYR A 201 -22.87 3.12 8.17
#